data_d21ec02d312ca17f88fbe653fe0b37c3
#
_entry.id   d21ec02d312ca17f88fbe653fe0b37c3
#
_cell.length_a   1.000
_cell.length_b   1.000
_cell.length_c   1.000
_cell.angle_alpha   90.00
_cell.angle_beta   90.00
_cell.angle_gamma   90.00
#
_symmetry.space_group_name_H-M   'P 1'
#
loop_
_entity.id
_entity.type
_entity.pdbx_description
1 polymer ?
#
loop_
_entity_poly.entity_id
_entity_poly.type
_entity_poly.pdbx_seq_one_letter_code
_entity_poly.pdbx_strand_id
1 'polypeptide(L)'
;MKKIYLTLIALIAVISASAQGWPADYNGVMLQGFSWNAYDYAQWKTLEAQAPEMKGFIDLVWVPQSGKCAETVQVMGYKPYYYFNHNSSFGTEDELRSMIKTFKNNGIGTIADVVINHRNTEGWFTFPAETYQGVTYQMLPTDICKNDDGGKTLAQAQKERVSLSSNNDEGDDFGDCRDLDHKSANVQKVVKAYLNFLKNDLGYEGFRYDMVKGFAASHVGDYNTRS
;
A
#
# COMPACT_ATOMS: atom_id res chain seq x y z
N MET A 1 11.01 32.43 -45.54
CA MET A 1 10.32 32.36 -44.25
C MET A 1 9.47 31.09 -44.11
N LYS A 2 9.96 29.92 -44.53
CA LYS A 2 9.20 28.63 -44.41
C LYS A 2 9.99 27.51 -43.73
N LYS A 3 11.11 27.79 -43.08
CA LYS A 3 11.97 26.77 -42.45
C LYS A 3 11.99 26.79 -40.93
N ILE A 4 11.25 27.70 -40.25
CA ILE A 4 11.23 27.83 -38.77
C ILE A 4 10.12 27.05 -38.12
N TYR A 5 9.09 26.64 -38.87
CA TYR A 5 7.92 25.92 -38.28
C TYR A 5 8.09 24.39 -38.12
N LEU A 6 9.09 23.80 -38.77
CA LEU A 6 9.32 22.35 -38.70
C LEU A 6 10.13 21.93 -37.46
N THR A 7 10.87 22.84 -36.84
CA THR A 7 11.70 22.53 -35.67
C THR A 7 10.96 22.61 -34.35
N LEU A 8 9.80 23.27 -34.33
CA LEU A 8 8.99 23.39 -33.09
C LEU A 8 8.04 22.20 -32.87
N ILE A 9 7.74 21.43 -33.89
CA ILE A 9 6.84 20.27 -33.80
C ILE A 9 7.59 19.01 -33.33
N ALA A 10 8.90 18.95 -33.50
CA ALA A 10 9.70 17.80 -33.04
C ALA A 10 10.07 17.85 -31.57
N LEU A 11 9.81 18.96 -30.86
CA LEU A 11 10.15 19.10 -29.43
C LEU A 11 8.98 18.79 -28.46
N ILE A 12 7.79 18.51 -28.98
CA ILE A 12 6.61 18.24 -28.15
C ILE A 12 6.31 16.73 -28.01
N ALA A 13 7.04 15.87 -28.72
CA ALA A 13 6.78 14.43 -28.74
C ALA A 13 7.66 13.60 -27.76
N VAL A 14 8.34 14.21 -26.79
CA VAL A 14 9.23 13.51 -25.87
C VAL A 14 8.77 13.60 -24.39
N ILE A 15 7.55 14.02 -24.13
CA ILE A 15 7.04 14.04 -22.75
C ILE A 15 5.84 13.12 -22.65
N SER A 16 6.04 11.82 -22.82
CA SER A 16 5.06 10.78 -22.43
C SER A 16 5.74 9.43 -22.22
N ALA A 17 6.92 9.38 -21.64
CA ALA A 17 7.39 8.20 -20.97
C ALA A 17 7.23 8.46 -19.46
N SER A 18 5.99 8.45 -18.99
CA SER A 18 5.75 8.22 -17.59
C SER A 18 6.19 6.79 -17.31
N ALA A 19 7.41 6.62 -16.83
CA ALA A 19 7.86 5.35 -16.31
C ALA A 19 6.96 5.03 -15.11
N GLN A 20 5.92 4.28 -15.36
CA GLN A 20 5.19 3.59 -14.30
C GLN A 20 6.02 2.37 -13.92
N GLY A 21 6.46 2.33 -12.68
CA GLY A 21 7.27 1.23 -12.16
C GLY A 21 8.78 1.53 -12.14
N TRP A 22 9.54 0.49 -11.98
CA TRP A 22 11.00 0.52 -12.00
C TRP A 22 11.51 0.86 -13.41
N PRO A 23 12.71 1.50 -13.53
CA PRO A 23 13.33 1.69 -14.83
C PRO A 23 13.39 0.37 -15.62
N ALA A 24 13.14 0.42 -16.91
CA ALA A 24 13.09 -0.79 -17.75
C ALA A 24 14.42 -1.56 -17.80
N ASP A 25 15.52 -0.89 -17.49
CA ASP A 25 16.90 -1.41 -17.44
C ASP A 25 17.38 -1.62 -15.99
N TYR A 26 16.49 -1.60 -15.00
CA TYR A 26 16.88 -1.85 -13.61
C TYR A 26 17.43 -3.27 -13.45
N ASN A 27 18.68 -3.37 -12.99
CA ASN A 27 19.42 -4.62 -12.83
C ASN A 27 19.82 -4.91 -11.37
N GLY A 28 19.24 -4.20 -10.41
CA GLY A 28 19.49 -4.41 -8.99
C GLY A 28 18.85 -5.67 -8.43
N VAL A 29 19.34 -6.08 -7.28
CA VAL A 29 18.85 -7.27 -6.55
C VAL A 29 17.87 -6.84 -5.48
N MET A 30 16.65 -7.41 -5.50
CA MET A 30 15.67 -7.23 -4.43
C MET A 30 15.59 -8.50 -3.58
N LEU A 31 15.77 -8.33 -2.25
CA LEU A 31 15.57 -9.38 -1.26
C LEU A 31 14.15 -9.27 -0.68
N GLN A 32 13.43 -10.38 -0.61
CA GLN A 32 12.29 -10.50 0.29
C GLN A 32 12.83 -10.69 1.70
N GLY A 33 12.73 -9.64 2.53
CA GLY A 33 13.32 -9.59 3.88
C GLY A 33 12.57 -10.38 4.94
N PHE A 34 11.66 -11.26 4.56
CA PHE A 34 10.82 -12.02 5.49
C PHE A 34 10.33 -13.34 4.89
N SER A 35 9.89 -14.24 5.75
CA SER A 35 9.05 -15.39 5.40
C SER A 35 7.84 -15.44 6.33
N TRP A 36 6.98 -16.47 6.20
CA TRP A 36 5.81 -16.57 7.08
C TRP A 36 6.25 -16.70 8.55
N ASN A 37 5.53 -16.05 9.46
CA ASN A 37 5.84 -15.92 10.89
C ASN A 37 7.08 -15.05 11.21
N ALA A 38 7.48 -14.18 10.29
CA ALA A 38 8.65 -13.31 10.47
C ALA A 38 8.54 -12.35 11.67
N TYR A 39 7.35 -12.11 12.20
CA TYR A 39 7.16 -11.37 13.45
C TYR A 39 7.88 -11.99 14.66
N ASP A 40 8.24 -13.27 14.61
CA ASP A 40 8.98 -13.94 15.67
C ASP A 40 10.51 -13.73 15.57
N TYR A 41 11.07 -13.45 14.38
CA TYR A 41 12.53 -13.45 14.15
C TYR A 41 13.05 -12.36 13.20
N ALA A 42 12.22 -11.69 12.43
CA ALA A 42 12.62 -10.62 11.50
C ALA A 42 11.91 -9.29 11.83
N GLN A 43 11.95 -8.90 13.10
CA GLN A 43 11.47 -7.59 13.54
C GLN A 43 12.34 -6.47 12.99
N TRP A 44 11.88 -5.24 13.05
CA TRP A 44 12.58 -4.07 12.47
C TRP A 44 14.03 -3.95 12.95
N LYS A 45 14.28 -4.15 14.24
CA LYS A 45 15.66 -4.13 14.81
C LYS A 45 16.55 -5.23 14.25
N THR A 46 15.99 -6.41 14.02
CA THR A 46 16.77 -7.55 13.46
C THR A 46 17.14 -7.26 12.02
N LEU A 47 16.21 -6.77 11.20
CA LEU A 47 16.47 -6.37 9.82
C LEU A 47 17.46 -5.20 9.77
N GLU A 48 17.30 -4.21 10.64
CA GLU A 48 18.22 -3.07 10.73
C GLU A 48 19.65 -3.51 11.00
N ALA A 49 19.84 -4.44 11.93
CA ALA A 49 21.17 -4.96 12.28
C ALA A 49 21.87 -5.68 11.12
N GLN A 50 21.12 -6.21 10.16
CA GLN A 50 21.66 -6.92 9.00
C GLN A 50 22.06 -5.98 7.84
N ALA A 51 21.68 -4.70 7.88
CA ALA A 51 21.94 -3.75 6.81
C ALA A 51 23.42 -3.67 6.36
N PRO A 52 24.41 -3.65 7.27
CA PRO A 52 25.82 -3.62 6.87
C PRO A 52 26.28 -4.85 6.09
N GLU A 53 25.71 -6.03 6.37
CA GLU A 53 26.04 -7.28 5.67
C GLU A 53 25.43 -7.33 4.26
N MET A 54 24.32 -6.64 4.03
CA MET A 54 23.64 -6.55 2.74
C MET A 54 24.27 -5.51 1.81
N LYS A 55 25.04 -4.56 2.36
CA LYS A 55 25.63 -3.44 1.62
C LYS A 55 26.45 -3.89 0.43
N GLY A 56 26.10 -3.39 -0.76
CA GLY A 56 26.80 -3.70 -2.02
C GLY A 56 26.40 -5.03 -2.66
N PHE A 57 25.49 -5.78 -2.04
CA PHE A 57 24.96 -7.04 -2.59
C PHE A 57 23.46 -6.96 -2.84
N ILE A 58 22.73 -6.18 -2.04
CA ILE A 58 21.28 -6.03 -2.11
C ILE A 58 20.99 -4.55 -2.36
N ASP A 59 20.18 -4.27 -3.36
CA ASP A 59 19.78 -2.90 -3.71
C ASP A 59 18.45 -2.52 -3.06
N LEU A 60 17.55 -3.50 -2.88
CA LEU A 60 16.22 -3.30 -2.33
C LEU A 60 15.86 -4.42 -1.34
N VAL A 61 15.15 -4.06 -0.28
CA VAL A 61 14.56 -5.04 0.64
C VAL A 61 13.05 -4.81 0.71
N TRP A 62 12.28 -5.80 0.27
CA TRP A 62 10.84 -5.85 0.50
C TRP A 62 10.59 -6.35 1.92
N VAL A 63 9.95 -5.51 2.74
CA VAL A 63 9.64 -5.81 4.14
C VAL A 63 8.15 -6.12 4.32
N PRO A 64 7.76 -6.79 5.43
CA PRO A 64 6.36 -7.08 5.71
C PRO A 64 5.49 -5.81 5.75
N GLN A 65 4.17 -5.99 5.57
CA GLN A 65 3.21 -4.91 5.79
C GLN A 65 3.39 -4.34 7.20
N SER A 66 3.68 -3.04 7.27
CA SER A 66 4.11 -2.38 8.50
C SER A 66 2.98 -1.76 9.32
N GLY A 67 1.79 -1.56 8.73
CA GLY A 67 0.64 -0.97 9.41
C GLY A 67 0.08 -1.89 10.50
N LYS A 68 -0.44 -1.28 11.56
CA LYS A 68 -1.04 -1.99 12.68
C LYS A 68 -2.32 -2.69 12.26
N CYS A 69 -2.43 -3.98 12.58
CA CYS A 69 -3.67 -4.74 12.50
C CYS A 69 -4.54 -4.56 13.76
N ALA A 70 -5.76 -5.07 13.74
CA ALA A 70 -6.61 -5.13 14.94
C ALA A 70 -5.98 -6.03 16.01
N GLU A 71 -5.46 -7.17 15.58
CA GLU A 71 -4.59 -8.02 16.39
C GLU A 71 -3.25 -7.31 16.61
N THR A 72 -2.70 -7.43 17.80
CA THR A 72 -1.51 -6.67 18.19
C THR A 72 -0.22 -7.48 18.23
N VAL A 73 -0.32 -8.81 18.11
CA VAL A 73 0.82 -9.72 18.21
C VAL A 73 0.68 -10.87 17.23
N GLN A 74 1.82 -11.36 16.73
CA GLN A 74 1.91 -12.57 15.90
C GLN A 74 1.08 -12.53 14.60
N VAL A 75 1.03 -11.35 13.95
CA VAL A 75 0.34 -11.17 12.66
C VAL A 75 1.27 -10.65 11.59
N MET A 76 1.14 -11.18 10.36
CA MET A 76 1.95 -10.79 9.21
C MET A 76 1.53 -9.44 8.58
N GLY A 77 0.36 -8.91 8.96
CA GLY A 77 -0.08 -7.60 8.48
C GLY A 77 -1.11 -7.62 7.35
N TYR A 78 -1.47 -8.80 6.80
CA TYR A 78 -2.36 -8.90 5.63
C TYR A 78 -3.86 -8.69 5.91
N LYS A 79 -4.22 -8.29 7.14
CA LYS A 79 -5.54 -7.79 7.52
C LYS A 79 -5.41 -6.37 8.09
N PRO A 80 -5.04 -5.37 7.27
CA PRO A 80 -4.73 -4.03 7.75
C PRO A 80 -5.94 -3.39 8.43
N TYR A 81 -5.73 -2.82 9.60
CA TYR A 81 -6.76 -2.08 10.32
C TYR A 81 -6.46 -0.58 10.34
N TYR A 82 -5.18 -0.19 10.55
CA TYR A 82 -4.72 1.18 10.49
C TYR A 82 -3.81 1.40 9.29
N TYR A 83 -3.94 2.55 8.62
CA TYR A 83 -3.08 3.00 7.53
C TYR A 83 -2.00 4.01 7.97
N PHE A 84 -2.23 4.71 9.09
CA PHE A 84 -1.32 5.75 9.59
C PHE A 84 -0.74 5.43 10.97
N ASN A 85 -0.92 4.22 11.49
CA ASN A 85 -0.30 3.74 12.71
C ASN A 85 0.54 2.50 12.40
N HIS A 86 1.86 2.60 12.60
CA HIS A 86 2.82 1.56 12.25
C HIS A 86 3.48 0.89 13.46
N ASN A 87 2.82 0.95 14.63
CA ASN A 87 3.18 0.10 15.76
C ASN A 87 2.58 -1.30 15.56
N SER A 88 3.36 -2.22 15.03
CA SER A 88 2.90 -3.53 14.56
C SER A 88 3.57 -4.69 15.29
N SER A 89 3.32 -5.92 14.85
CA SER A 89 4.00 -7.12 15.35
C SER A 89 5.51 -7.13 15.08
N PHE A 90 5.98 -6.29 14.15
CA PHE A 90 7.40 -6.21 13.79
C PHE A 90 8.15 -5.17 14.59
N GLY A 91 7.49 -4.37 15.40
CA GLY A 91 8.08 -3.34 16.24
C GLY A 91 7.32 -2.02 16.20
N THR A 92 7.89 -1.00 16.83
CA THR A 92 7.33 0.36 16.85
C THR A 92 7.59 1.10 15.54
N GLU A 93 6.82 2.17 15.29
CA GLU A 93 7.07 3.04 14.13
C GLU A 93 8.45 3.69 14.18
N ASP A 94 8.95 4.05 15.36
CA ASP A 94 10.31 4.59 15.52
C ASP A 94 11.38 3.59 15.11
N GLU A 95 11.20 2.31 15.42
CA GLU A 95 12.09 1.22 14.99
C GLU A 95 12.02 1.01 13.48
N LEU A 96 10.84 1.08 12.89
CA LEU A 96 10.65 1.03 11.45
C LEU A 96 11.38 2.20 10.75
N ARG A 97 11.22 3.41 11.24
CA ARG A 97 11.91 4.62 10.72
C ARG A 97 13.43 4.50 10.84
N SER A 98 13.90 3.96 11.95
CA SER A 98 15.34 3.70 12.17
C SER A 98 15.88 2.70 11.16
N MET A 99 15.18 1.58 10.95
CA MET A 99 15.53 0.56 9.96
C MET A 99 15.60 1.13 8.55
N ILE A 100 14.55 1.85 8.10
CA ILE A 100 14.50 2.46 6.76
C ILE A 100 15.68 3.43 6.57
N LYS A 101 15.97 4.27 7.58
CA LYS A 101 17.09 5.20 7.56
C LYS A 101 18.44 4.46 7.47
N THR A 102 18.61 3.39 8.24
CA THR A 102 19.83 2.60 8.25
C THR A 102 20.03 1.88 6.91
N PHE A 103 18.98 1.31 6.32
CA PHE A 103 19.04 0.74 4.97
C PHE A 103 19.47 1.79 3.96
N LYS A 104 18.84 2.94 3.95
CA LYS A 104 19.17 4.05 3.05
C LYS A 104 20.64 4.50 3.19
N ASN A 105 21.16 4.58 4.43
CA ASN A 105 22.56 4.92 4.69
C ASN A 105 23.55 3.86 4.18
N ASN A 106 23.09 2.62 3.98
CA ASN A 106 23.86 1.53 3.39
C ASN A 106 23.61 1.37 1.88
N GLY A 107 22.86 2.28 1.26
CA GLY A 107 22.55 2.25 -0.18
C GLY A 107 21.46 1.24 -0.55
N ILE A 108 20.63 0.85 0.41
CA ILE A 108 19.54 -0.13 0.24
C ILE A 108 18.20 0.60 0.29
N GLY A 109 17.37 0.46 -0.74
CA GLY A 109 16.00 0.95 -0.76
C GLY A 109 15.05 -0.02 -0.03
N THR A 110 14.06 0.52 0.68
CA THR A 110 13.05 -0.29 1.36
C THR A 110 11.74 -0.25 0.59
N ILE A 111 11.17 -1.43 0.31
CA ILE A 111 9.92 -1.60 -0.41
C ILE A 111 8.81 -1.95 0.58
N ALA A 112 7.76 -1.12 0.62
CA ALA A 112 6.59 -1.38 1.45
C ALA A 112 5.70 -2.45 0.83
N ASP A 113 5.18 -3.35 1.66
CA ASP A 113 4.06 -4.22 1.30
C ASP A 113 2.75 -3.47 1.50
N VAL A 114 2.01 -3.25 0.41
CA VAL A 114 0.81 -2.41 0.38
C VAL A 114 -0.42 -3.29 0.19
N VAL A 115 -1.24 -3.38 1.24
CA VAL A 115 -2.49 -4.14 1.24
C VAL A 115 -3.66 -3.15 1.17
N ILE A 116 -4.21 -2.98 -0.03
CA ILE A 116 -5.31 -2.04 -0.30
C ILE A 116 -6.53 -2.69 -0.95
N ASN A 117 -6.46 -3.96 -1.33
CA ASN A 117 -7.62 -4.69 -1.83
C ASN A 117 -8.75 -4.69 -0.79
N HIS A 118 -8.40 -4.95 0.45
CA HIS A 118 -9.32 -5.13 1.55
C HIS A 118 -8.81 -4.44 2.81
N ARG A 119 -9.72 -4.22 3.77
CA ARG A 119 -9.39 -3.66 5.08
C ARG A 119 -10.24 -4.30 6.18
N ASN A 120 -9.62 -4.51 7.34
CA ASN A 120 -10.31 -5.04 8.51
C ASN A 120 -11.19 -3.96 9.17
N THR A 121 -12.26 -4.40 9.83
CA THR A 121 -13.27 -3.57 10.49
C THR A 121 -13.53 -4.03 11.91
N GLU A 122 -14.03 -3.15 12.74
CA GLU A 122 -14.73 -3.52 13.97
C GLU A 122 -16.16 -3.93 13.59
N GLY A 123 -16.52 -5.16 13.93
CA GLY A 123 -17.76 -5.76 13.44
C GLY A 123 -17.76 -5.88 11.91
N TRP A 124 -18.91 -5.62 11.26
CA TRP A 124 -19.04 -5.76 9.82
C TRP A 124 -18.69 -4.50 9.02
N PHE A 125 -18.83 -3.29 9.62
CA PHE A 125 -18.91 -2.07 8.82
C PHE A 125 -18.09 -0.90 9.37
N THR A 126 -17.51 -1.00 10.57
CA THR A 126 -16.84 0.14 11.20
C THR A 126 -15.35 0.12 10.92
N PHE A 127 -14.90 1.03 10.05
CA PHE A 127 -13.47 1.28 9.84
C PHE A 127 -12.97 2.33 10.84
N PRO A 128 -11.71 2.24 11.31
CA PRO A 128 -11.14 3.26 12.17
C PRO A 128 -11.02 4.59 11.43
N ALA A 129 -11.33 5.67 12.13
CA ALA A 129 -10.99 7.02 11.69
C ALA A 129 -9.55 7.33 12.10
N GLU A 130 -8.74 7.85 11.20
CA GLU A 130 -7.34 8.19 11.45
C GLU A 130 -7.05 9.60 10.97
N THR A 131 -6.16 10.32 11.67
CA THR A 131 -5.78 11.67 11.28
C THR A 131 -4.35 11.69 10.75
N TYR A 132 -4.18 12.23 9.56
CA TYR A 132 -2.88 12.45 8.94
C TYR A 132 -2.81 13.88 8.38
N GLN A 133 -1.77 14.64 8.75
CA GLN A 133 -1.57 16.05 8.37
C GLN A 133 -2.81 16.94 8.63
N GLY A 134 -3.48 16.72 9.77
CA GLY A 134 -4.66 17.49 10.16
C GLY A 134 -5.96 17.14 9.43
N VAL A 135 -5.93 16.15 8.54
CA VAL A 135 -7.10 15.63 7.82
C VAL A 135 -7.51 14.28 8.40
N THR A 136 -8.79 14.10 8.68
CA THR A 136 -9.34 12.80 9.08
C THR A 136 -9.69 11.97 7.86
N TYR A 137 -9.20 10.75 7.82
CA TYR A 137 -9.44 9.73 6.80
C TYR A 137 -10.18 8.56 7.42
N GLN A 138 -11.27 8.16 6.81
CA GLN A 138 -12.06 7.00 7.23
C GLN A 138 -12.73 6.37 6.01
N MET A 139 -12.64 5.04 5.89
CA MET A 139 -13.51 4.30 4.99
C MET A 139 -14.91 4.22 5.58
N LEU A 140 -15.91 4.18 4.72
CA LEU A 140 -17.33 4.10 5.08
C LEU A 140 -17.90 2.76 4.62
N PRO A 141 -19.05 2.32 5.13
CA PRO A 141 -19.72 1.13 4.60
C PRO A 141 -19.98 1.19 3.10
N THR A 142 -20.24 2.41 2.57
CA THR A 142 -20.42 2.66 1.13
C THR A 142 -19.15 2.51 0.29
N ASP A 143 -18.02 2.26 0.91
CA ASP A 143 -16.74 1.96 0.27
C ASP A 143 -16.48 0.44 0.16
N ILE A 144 -17.38 -0.39 0.70
CA ILE A 144 -17.29 -1.85 0.64
C ILE A 144 -17.99 -2.33 -0.64
N CYS A 145 -17.36 -3.22 -1.38
CA CYS A 145 -17.92 -3.82 -2.58
C CYS A 145 -19.25 -4.53 -2.30
N LYS A 146 -20.20 -4.42 -3.22
CA LYS A 146 -21.56 -4.96 -3.05
C LYS A 146 -21.58 -6.48 -2.84
N ASN A 147 -20.69 -7.19 -3.51
CA ASN A 147 -20.59 -8.66 -3.48
C ASN A 147 -19.54 -9.19 -2.49
N ASP A 148 -19.00 -8.33 -1.62
CA ASP A 148 -18.00 -8.67 -0.61
C ASP A 148 -18.41 -9.91 0.19
N ASP A 149 -17.42 -10.79 0.47
CA ASP A 149 -17.56 -12.09 1.14
C ASP A 149 -18.66 -12.97 0.49
N GLY A 150 -18.63 -13.03 -0.86
CA GLY A 150 -19.64 -13.79 -1.62
C GLY A 150 -21.08 -13.32 -1.41
N GLY A 151 -21.27 -12.04 -1.04
CA GLY A 151 -22.57 -11.43 -0.76
C GLY A 151 -23.06 -11.56 0.69
N LYS A 152 -22.31 -12.18 1.59
CA LYS A 152 -22.67 -12.26 3.03
C LYS A 152 -22.71 -10.88 3.67
N THR A 153 -21.76 -9.99 3.30
CA THR A 153 -21.73 -8.61 3.77
C THR A 153 -22.99 -7.85 3.36
N LEU A 154 -23.46 -8.02 2.12
CA LEU A 154 -24.71 -7.42 1.67
C LEU A 154 -25.92 -7.95 2.47
N ALA A 155 -25.97 -9.25 2.73
CA ALA A 155 -27.04 -9.84 3.53
C ALA A 155 -27.06 -9.29 4.97
N GLN A 156 -25.89 -9.05 5.56
CA GLN A 156 -25.78 -8.44 6.88
C GLN A 156 -26.14 -6.94 6.85
N ALA A 157 -25.70 -6.23 5.81
CA ALA A 157 -26.02 -4.81 5.62
C ALA A 157 -27.52 -4.56 5.53
N GLN A 158 -28.26 -5.45 4.84
CA GLN A 158 -29.72 -5.41 4.76
C GLN A 158 -30.39 -5.57 6.14
N LYS A 159 -29.87 -6.47 6.97
CA LYS A 159 -30.40 -6.67 8.36
C LYS A 159 -30.17 -5.45 9.25
N GLU A 160 -28.99 -4.81 9.11
CA GLU A 160 -28.59 -3.65 9.90
C GLU A 160 -29.03 -2.32 9.28
N ARG A 161 -29.64 -2.34 8.08
CA ARG A 161 -30.05 -1.16 7.30
C ARG A 161 -28.86 -0.25 6.98
N VAL A 162 -27.71 -0.85 6.67
CA VAL A 162 -26.50 -0.18 6.20
C VAL A 162 -26.45 -0.24 4.68
N SER A 163 -25.98 0.83 4.04
CA SER A 163 -25.78 0.86 2.59
C SER A 163 -24.33 0.54 2.25
N LEU A 164 -24.11 -0.39 1.33
CA LEU A 164 -22.81 -0.66 0.72
C LEU A 164 -22.65 0.11 -0.58
N SER A 165 -21.47 0.00 -1.22
CA SER A 165 -21.29 0.44 -2.60
C SER A 165 -22.30 -0.22 -3.54
N SER A 166 -22.63 0.45 -4.62
CA SER A 166 -23.40 -0.14 -5.73
C SER A 166 -22.55 -1.01 -6.66
N ASN A 167 -21.21 -0.90 -6.58
CA ASN A 167 -20.27 -1.62 -7.42
C ASN A 167 -19.93 -2.99 -6.82
N ASN A 168 -19.76 -3.96 -7.71
CA ASN A 168 -19.14 -5.22 -7.36
C ASN A 168 -17.61 -5.06 -7.32
N ASP A 169 -16.96 -5.98 -6.63
CA ASP A 169 -15.54 -6.20 -6.72
C ASP A 169 -15.11 -6.43 -8.18
N GLU A 170 -13.90 -5.97 -8.51
CA GLU A 170 -13.36 -6.05 -9.87
C GLU A 170 -12.51 -7.31 -10.09
N GLY A 171 -12.30 -8.09 -9.05
CA GLY A 171 -11.47 -9.29 -9.09
C GLY A 171 -11.86 -10.33 -8.05
N ASP A 172 -10.85 -10.93 -7.45
CA ASP A 172 -11.01 -11.99 -6.45
C ASP A 172 -11.35 -11.42 -5.08
N ASP A 173 -12.35 -12.00 -4.44
CA ASP A 173 -12.83 -11.69 -3.10
C ASP A 173 -11.84 -12.15 -2.01
N PHE A 174 -11.70 -11.37 -0.93
CA PHE A 174 -10.96 -11.72 0.28
C PHE A 174 -11.90 -11.78 1.49
N GLY A 175 -12.50 -12.94 1.74
CA GLY A 175 -13.60 -13.15 2.66
C GLY A 175 -13.33 -12.88 4.16
N ASP A 176 -12.09 -12.63 4.57
CA ASP A 176 -11.72 -12.37 5.97
C ASP A 176 -11.74 -10.88 6.37
N CYS A 177 -11.82 -9.97 5.40
CA CYS A 177 -11.89 -8.52 5.58
C CYS A 177 -12.96 -7.94 4.66
N ARG A 178 -13.05 -6.62 4.57
CA ARG A 178 -14.01 -5.95 3.66
C ARG A 178 -13.26 -5.49 2.41
N ASP A 179 -13.67 -6.03 1.24
CA ASP A 179 -13.12 -5.63 -0.05
C ASP A 179 -13.54 -4.21 -0.40
N LEU A 180 -12.56 -3.39 -0.78
CA LEU A 180 -12.75 -1.96 -1.00
C LEU A 180 -13.12 -1.67 -2.46
N ASP A 181 -14.13 -0.85 -2.65
CA ASP A 181 -14.52 -0.36 -3.98
C ASP A 181 -13.55 0.71 -4.47
N HIS A 182 -12.56 0.32 -5.28
CA HIS A 182 -11.57 1.24 -5.85
C HIS A 182 -12.14 2.28 -6.83
N LYS A 183 -13.40 2.18 -7.21
CA LYS A 183 -14.13 3.25 -7.95
C LYS A 183 -14.65 4.34 -7.02
N SER A 184 -14.72 4.09 -5.71
CA SER A 184 -15.09 5.11 -4.72
C SER A 184 -14.05 6.22 -4.66
N ALA A 185 -14.50 7.47 -4.79
CA ALA A 185 -13.63 8.63 -4.61
C ALA A 185 -13.03 8.71 -3.20
N ASN A 186 -13.76 8.20 -2.18
CA ASN A 186 -13.27 8.16 -0.81
C ASN A 186 -12.16 7.11 -0.66
N VAL A 187 -12.33 5.90 -1.21
CA VAL A 187 -11.27 4.88 -1.22
C VAL A 187 -10.01 5.42 -1.88
N GLN A 188 -10.14 6.00 -3.08
CA GLN A 188 -9.01 6.59 -3.80
C GLN A 188 -8.31 7.69 -3.00
N LYS A 189 -9.07 8.57 -2.34
CA LYS A 189 -8.53 9.63 -1.49
C LYS A 189 -7.73 9.04 -0.32
N VAL A 190 -8.31 8.07 0.40
CA VAL A 190 -7.66 7.46 1.57
C VAL A 190 -6.41 6.68 1.16
N VAL A 191 -6.48 5.89 0.09
CA VAL A 191 -5.33 5.13 -0.43
C VAL A 191 -4.20 6.05 -0.89
N LYS A 192 -4.49 7.11 -1.64
CA LYS A 192 -3.48 8.10 -2.04
C LYS A 192 -2.80 8.75 -0.84
N ALA A 193 -3.55 9.10 0.19
CA ALA A 193 -2.98 9.65 1.43
C ALA A 193 -2.09 8.64 2.15
N TYR A 194 -2.51 7.37 2.21
CA TYR A 194 -1.72 6.28 2.77
C TYR A 194 -0.40 6.07 2.03
N LEU A 195 -0.44 5.99 0.70
CA LEU A 195 0.78 5.83 -0.11
C LEU A 195 1.72 7.03 0.03
N ASN A 196 1.15 8.25 0.11
CA ASN A 196 1.94 9.46 0.38
C ASN A 196 2.63 9.39 1.75
N PHE A 197 1.93 8.93 2.79
CA PHE A 197 2.50 8.71 4.12
C PHE A 197 3.65 7.69 4.08
N LEU A 198 3.44 6.53 3.47
CA LEU A 198 4.50 5.53 3.33
C LEU A 198 5.75 6.09 2.66
N LYS A 199 5.58 6.81 1.56
CA LYS A 199 6.70 7.30 0.76
C LYS A 199 7.39 8.51 1.38
N ASN A 200 6.62 9.52 1.77
CA ASN A 200 7.17 10.83 2.10
C ASN A 200 7.43 11.00 3.60
N ASP A 201 6.66 10.34 4.48
CA ASP A 201 6.84 10.43 5.93
C ASP A 201 7.66 9.27 6.49
N LEU A 202 7.39 8.03 6.10
CA LEU A 202 8.17 6.87 6.53
C LEU A 202 9.46 6.68 5.74
N GLY A 203 9.49 7.09 4.46
CA GLY A 203 10.68 7.07 3.63
C GLY A 203 10.88 5.80 2.81
N TYR A 204 9.83 5.04 2.54
CA TYR A 204 9.90 3.91 1.61
C TYR A 204 10.25 4.37 0.18
N GLU A 205 11.08 3.58 -0.51
CA GLU A 205 11.49 3.89 -1.90
C GLU A 205 10.42 3.49 -2.93
N GLY A 206 9.63 2.48 -2.62
CA GLY A 206 8.60 1.97 -3.52
C GLY A 206 7.64 1.01 -2.86
N PHE A 207 6.77 0.42 -3.66
CA PHE A 207 5.66 -0.40 -3.21
C PHE A 207 5.63 -1.76 -3.90
N ARG A 208 5.30 -2.80 -3.15
CA ARG A 208 4.79 -4.07 -3.63
C ARG A 208 3.31 -4.13 -3.25
N TYR A 209 2.44 -4.20 -4.22
CA TYR A 209 1.00 -4.32 -3.98
C TYR A 209 0.61 -5.77 -3.76
N ASP A 210 -0.05 -6.03 -2.63
CA ASP A 210 -0.63 -7.33 -2.31
C ASP A 210 -1.99 -7.49 -2.98
N MET A 211 -2.41 -8.74 -3.21
CA MET A 211 -3.74 -9.10 -3.69
C MET A 211 -4.19 -8.32 -4.94
N VAL A 212 -3.25 -8.02 -5.87
CA VAL A 212 -3.53 -7.25 -7.11
C VAL A 212 -4.50 -7.95 -8.07
N LYS A 213 -4.86 -9.19 -7.81
CA LYS A 213 -5.91 -9.93 -8.52
C LYS A 213 -7.32 -9.56 -8.05
N GLY A 214 -7.47 -8.83 -6.94
CA GLY A 214 -8.75 -8.44 -6.36
C GLY A 214 -9.29 -7.11 -6.87
N PHE A 215 -8.50 -6.32 -7.63
CA PHE A 215 -8.95 -5.04 -8.19
C PHE A 215 -8.28 -4.76 -9.55
N ALA A 216 -8.88 -3.85 -10.34
CA ALA A 216 -8.34 -3.56 -11.67
C ALA A 216 -6.95 -2.92 -11.63
N ALA A 217 -6.04 -3.39 -12.48
CA ALA A 217 -4.65 -2.90 -12.55
C ALA A 217 -4.54 -1.40 -12.85
N SER A 218 -5.55 -0.80 -13.50
CA SER A 218 -5.61 0.65 -13.76
C SER A 218 -5.54 1.47 -12.48
N HIS A 219 -6.11 0.98 -11.37
CA HIS A 219 -6.07 1.68 -10.08
C HIS A 219 -4.65 1.79 -9.53
N VAL A 220 -3.79 0.78 -9.74
CA VAL A 220 -2.36 0.87 -9.38
C VAL A 220 -1.71 2.01 -10.17
N GLY A 221 -2.03 2.15 -11.46
CA GLY A 221 -1.58 3.26 -12.29
C GLY A 221 -2.00 4.62 -11.70
N ASP A 222 -3.30 4.77 -11.37
CA ASP A 222 -3.87 6.00 -10.82
C ASP A 222 -3.27 6.39 -9.47
N TYR A 223 -2.96 5.39 -8.62
CA TYR A 223 -2.34 5.60 -7.32
C TYR A 223 -0.86 6.00 -7.41
N ASN A 224 -0.15 5.54 -8.44
CA ASN A 224 1.26 5.84 -8.65
C ASN A 224 1.49 7.06 -9.56
N THR A 225 0.44 7.69 -10.07
CA THR A 225 0.59 8.92 -10.85
C THR A 225 1.17 10.02 -9.96
N ARG A 226 2.30 10.58 -10.36
CA ARG A 226 2.88 11.75 -9.69
C ARG A 226 1.99 12.95 -9.97
N SER A 227 1.39 13.50 -8.93
CA SER A 227 0.75 14.83 -8.97
C SER A 227 1.80 15.93 -9.01
#